data_1a4e184284958117d202c5933372042a
#
_entry.id   1a4e184284958117d202c5933372042a
#
_cell.length_a   1.000
_cell.length_b   1.000
_cell.length_c   1.000
_cell.angle_alpha   90.00
_cell.angle_beta   90.00
_cell.angle_gamma   90.00
#
_symmetry.space_group_name_H-M   'P 1'
#
loop_
_entity.id
_entity.type
_entity.pdbx_description
1 polymer ?
#
loop_
_entity_poly.entity_id
_entity_poly.type
_entity_poly.pdbx_seq_one_letter_code
_entity_poly.pdbx_strand_id
1 'polypeptide(L)'
;PIELSREEQIQLLQDFIKEQFVADGMCADAAIHDPYPPGHNPHAHILLTVRPLDEKGKWQYKTEKEYLCVKDGEERGFTAAEFKQAQADGWEKQYQYKVGKKKVYMTPSAAQAQGYERVSKYPKSTKYGRQNPITERWNSDEQLVLWRAAWADVTNRYLEQYGHDARIDHRSHAERGLLEQPTVCLLYTSPSPRD
;
A
#
# COMPACT_ATOMS: atom_id res chain seq x y z
N PRO A 1 20.40 6.60 14.81
CA PRO A 1 21.28 6.37 15.98
C PRO A 1 21.99 7.65 16.39
N ILE A 2 22.14 7.86 17.70
CA ILE A 2 22.80 9.04 18.28
C ILE A 2 24.33 8.97 18.10
N GLU A 3 24.86 7.79 17.85
CA GLU A 3 26.28 7.50 17.63
C GLU A 3 26.80 8.07 16.31
N LEU A 4 25.91 8.20 15.32
CA LEU A 4 26.24 8.71 13.99
C LEU A 4 26.19 10.25 13.96
N SER A 5 27.10 10.87 13.23
CA SER A 5 27.06 12.29 12.92
C SER A 5 25.80 12.62 12.10
N ARG A 6 25.48 13.92 12.00
CA ARG A 6 24.30 14.35 11.23
C ARG A 6 24.38 13.98 9.74
N GLU A 7 25.54 14.09 9.15
CA GLU A 7 25.83 13.73 7.77
C GLU A 7 25.62 12.23 7.54
N GLU A 8 26.11 11.39 8.46
CA GLU A 8 25.95 9.94 8.41
C GLU A 8 24.49 9.52 8.59
N GLN A 9 23.77 10.19 9.50
CA GLN A 9 22.32 9.97 9.68
C GLN A 9 21.53 10.29 8.40
N ILE A 10 21.89 11.37 7.69
CA ILE A 10 21.25 11.75 6.43
C ILE A 10 21.55 10.70 5.36
N GLN A 11 22.80 10.25 5.23
CA GLN A 11 23.16 9.21 4.26
C GLN A 11 22.44 7.89 4.54
N LEU A 12 22.43 7.44 5.79
CA LEU A 12 21.70 6.25 6.23
C LEU A 12 20.23 6.33 5.84
N LEU A 13 19.58 7.46 6.14
CA LEU A 13 18.16 7.66 5.82
C LEU A 13 17.92 7.66 4.31
N GLN A 14 18.78 8.30 3.54
CA GLN A 14 18.68 8.33 2.08
C GLN A 14 18.84 6.95 1.45
N ASP A 15 19.80 6.15 1.91
CA ASP A 15 20.03 4.80 1.42
C ASP A 15 18.85 3.89 1.77
N PHE A 16 18.36 3.94 3.01
CA PHE A 16 17.16 3.20 3.41
C PHE A 16 15.95 3.56 2.55
N ILE A 17 15.71 4.85 2.32
CA ILE A 17 14.58 5.32 1.48
C ILE A 17 14.74 4.82 0.04
N LYS A 18 15.93 4.94 -0.53
CA LYS A 18 16.20 4.48 -1.91
C LYS A 18 16.01 2.97 -2.06
N GLU A 19 16.58 2.19 -1.14
CA GLU A 19 16.57 0.74 -1.19
C GLU A 19 15.16 0.16 -0.94
N GLN A 20 14.40 0.73 0.01
CA GLN A 20 13.16 0.12 0.48
C GLN A 20 11.89 0.73 -0.13
N PHE A 21 11.90 1.99 -0.50
CA PHE A 21 10.70 2.68 -0.96
C PHE A 21 10.79 3.13 -2.42
N VAL A 22 11.86 3.85 -2.78
CA VAL A 22 11.99 4.38 -4.15
C VAL A 22 12.21 3.26 -5.17
N ALA A 23 13.04 2.26 -4.84
CA ALA A 23 13.24 1.08 -5.69
C ALA A 23 11.94 0.30 -5.96
N ASP A 24 10.97 0.40 -5.07
CA ASP A 24 9.66 -0.25 -5.17
C ASP A 24 8.57 0.66 -5.80
N GLY A 25 8.96 1.84 -6.27
CA GLY A 25 8.07 2.77 -6.98
C GLY A 25 7.33 3.77 -6.09
N MET A 26 7.71 3.93 -4.83
CA MET A 26 7.20 4.99 -3.96
C MET A 26 7.94 6.31 -4.19
N CYS A 27 7.24 7.44 -4.03
CA CYS A 27 7.88 8.72 -3.73
C CYS A 27 7.93 8.91 -2.22
N ALA A 28 9.02 9.44 -1.73
CA ALA A 28 9.23 9.72 -0.31
C ALA A 28 9.62 11.19 -0.10
N ASP A 29 9.08 11.77 0.95
CA ASP A 29 9.53 13.03 1.54
C ASP A 29 9.94 12.77 2.97
N ALA A 30 11.12 13.24 3.39
CA ALA A 30 11.68 12.90 4.69
C ALA A 30 12.33 14.10 5.39
N ALA A 31 12.13 14.17 6.71
CA ALA A 31 12.75 15.13 7.58
C ALA A 31 13.31 14.46 8.82
N ILE A 32 14.53 14.84 9.23
CA ILE A 32 15.13 14.41 10.49
C ILE A 32 14.92 15.52 11.51
N HIS A 33 14.35 15.16 12.63
CA HIS A 33 14.11 16.04 13.76
C HIS A 33 15.08 15.73 14.91
N ASP A 34 15.61 16.79 15.50
CA ASP A 34 16.29 16.70 16.78
C ASP A 34 15.26 16.96 17.86
N PRO A 35 15.13 16.08 18.85
CA PRO A 35 14.14 16.26 19.91
C PRO A 35 14.52 17.47 20.79
N TYR A 36 13.51 18.22 21.23
CA TYR A 36 13.71 19.24 22.26
C TYR A 36 14.18 18.62 23.58
N PRO A 37 15.11 19.28 24.32
CA PRO A 37 15.48 18.81 25.65
C PRO A 37 14.24 18.63 26.55
N PRO A 38 14.16 17.56 27.34
CA PRO A 38 15.18 16.54 27.65
C PRO A 38 15.23 15.36 26.67
N GLY A 39 14.61 15.44 25.47
CA GLY A 39 14.67 14.36 24.50
C GLY A 39 16.09 14.09 23.99
N HIS A 40 16.42 12.83 23.72
CA HIS A 40 17.76 12.40 23.32
C HIS A 40 17.81 11.61 22.02
N ASN A 41 16.66 11.38 21.38
CA ASN A 41 16.59 10.42 20.29
C ASN A 41 16.27 11.14 18.97
N PRO A 42 17.27 11.42 18.12
CA PRO A 42 17.00 11.91 16.76
C PRO A 42 16.10 10.92 16.03
N HIS A 43 15.09 11.44 15.35
CA HIS A 43 14.15 10.59 14.61
C HIS A 43 13.80 11.20 13.26
N ALA A 44 13.42 10.34 12.33
CA ALA A 44 13.01 10.73 11.00
C ALA A 44 11.51 10.52 10.79
N HIS A 45 10.86 11.50 10.16
CA HIS A 45 9.54 11.36 9.60
C HIS A 45 9.68 11.12 8.10
N ILE A 46 9.06 10.06 7.61
CA ILE A 46 9.05 9.71 6.20
C ILE A 46 7.61 9.68 5.73
N LEU A 47 7.25 10.57 4.81
CA LEU A 47 5.96 10.57 4.14
C LEU A 47 6.09 9.78 2.84
N LEU A 48 5.28 8.74 2.69
CA LEU A 48 5.31 7.85 1.53
C LEU A 48 4.02 7.95 0.72
N THR A 49 4.14 7.77 -0.59
CA THR A 49 2.96 7.68 -1.45
C THR A 49 2.31 6.30 -1.34
N VAL A 50 0.98 6.26 -1.42
CA VAL A 50 0.19 5.00 -1.46
C VAL A 50 -0.12 4.52 -2.88
N ARG A 51 0.38 5.24 -3.89
CA ARG A 51 0.25 4.88 -5.30
C ARG A 51 1.64 4.70 -5.89
N PRO A 52 1.92 3.57 -6.54
CA PRO A 52 3.22 3.37 -7.16
C PRO A 52 3.36 4.18 -8.45
N LEU A 53 4.59 4.56 -8.75
CA LEU A 53 5.02 4.97 -10.07
C LEU A 53 5.38 3.73 -10.89
N ASP A 54 5.12 3.75 -12.19
CA ASP A 54 5.67 2.78 -13.12
C ASP A 54 7.11 3.18 -13.54
N GLU A 55 7.79 2.32 -14.29
CA GLU A 55 9.15 2.56 -14.79
C GLU A 55 9.28 3.82 -15.66
N LYS A 56 8.16 4.35 -16.15
CA LYS A 56 8.09 5.57 -16.97
C LYS A 56 7.76 6.82 -16.13
N GLY A 57 7.70 6.69 -14.80
CA GLY A 57 7.35 7.77 -13.89
C GLY A 57 5.87 8.16 -13.91
N LYS A 58 4.98 7.27 -14.40
CA LYS A 58 3.54 7.51 -14.41
C LYS A 58 2.88 6.88 -13.21
N TRP A 59 1.97 7.61 -12.57
CA TRP A 59 1.17 7.11 -11.46
C TRP A 59 0.26 5.96 -11.86
N GLN A 60 0.38 4.84 -11.19
CA GLN A 60 -0.56 3.74 -11.26
C GLN A 60 -1.82 4.03 -10.43
N TYR A 61 -2.91 3.36 -10.73
CA TYR A 61 -4.13 3.45 -9.93
C TYR A 61 -3.98 2.66 -8.61
N LYS A 62 -4.48 3.23 -7.52
CA LYS A 62 -4.57 2.52 -6.24
C LYS A 62 -5.53 1.34 -6.30
N THR A 63 -6.63 1.51 -7.06
CA THR A 63 -7.65 0.50 -7.27
C THR A 63 -8.03 0.46 -8.74
N GLU A 64 -8.28 -0.71 -9.27
CA GLU A 64 -8.77 -0.91 -10.64
C GLU A 64 -10.22 -1.39 -10.61
N LYS A 65 -11.10 -0.71 -11.36
CA LYS A 65 -12.50 -1.12 -11.47
C LYS A 65 -12.61 -2.46 -12.18
N GLU A 66 -13.44 -3.35 -11.61
CA GLU A 66 -13.80 -4.60 -12.23
C GLU A 66 -15.19 -4.51 -12.83
N TYR A 67 -15.35 -5.05 -14.03
CA TYR A 67 -16.65 -5.27 -14.62
C TYR A 67 -17.29 -6.52 -14.00
N LEU A 68 -18.51 -6.40 -13.52
CA LEU A 68 -19.28 -7.52 -13.02
C LEU A 68 -19.92 -8.24 -14.21
N CYS A 69 -19.32 -9.37 -14.58
CA CYS A 69 -19.72 -10.18 -15.72
C CYS A 69 -20.47 -11.43 -15.25
N VAL A 70 -21.29 -11.98 -16.12
CA VAL A 70 -22.06 -13.18 -15.83
C VAL A 70 -21.79 -14.25 -16.89
N LYS A 71 -21.68 -15.49 -16.45
CA LYS A 71 -21.67 -16.72 -17.26
C LYS A 71 -22.38 -17.82 -16.50
N ASP A 72 -23.30 -18.53 -17.15
CA ASP A 72 -24.05 -19.67 -16.58
C ASP A 72 -24.69 -19.40 -15.21
N GLY A 73 -25.11 -18.14 -14.98
CA GLY A 73 -25.73 -17.71 -13.71
C GLY A 73 -24.75 -17.30 -12.62
N GLU A 74 -23.46 -17.48 -12.82
CA GLU A 74 -22.40 -17.01 -11.91
C GLU A 74 -22.00 -15.56 -12.26
N GLU A 75 -21.88 -14.69 -11.22
CA GLU A 75 -21.36 -13.34 -11.37
C GLU A 75 -19.91 -13.26 -10.86
N ARG A 76 -19.00 -12.71 -11.69
CA ARG A 76 -17.59 -12.52 -11.33
C ARG A 76 -17.06 -11.17 -11.82
N GLY A 77 -16.13 -10.59 -11.03
CA GLY A 77 -15.43 -9.35 -11.40
C GLY A 77 -14.20 -9.62 -12.27
N PHE A 78 -14.02 -8.81 -13.32
CA PHE A 78 -12.85 -8.83 -14.19
C PHE A 78 -12.36 -7.40 -14.44
N THR A 79 -11.05 -7.19 -14.36
CA THR A 79 -10.44 -5.95 -14.84
C THR A 79 -10.60 -5.78 -16.33
N ALA A 80 -10.33 -4.60 -16.88
CA ALA A 80 -10.44 -4.37 -18.31
C ALA A 80 -9.49 -5.27 -19.14
N ALA A 81 -8.31 -5.59 -18.59
CA ALA A 81 -7.35 -6.48 -19.22
C ALA A 81 -7.81 -7.95 -19.20
N GLU A 82 -8.23 -8.43 -18.02
CA GLU A 82 -8.73 -9.80 -17.82
C GLU A 82 -10.00 -10.08 -18.64
N PHE A 83 -10.86 -9.07 -18.81
CA PHE A 83 -12.11 -9.25 -19.57
C PHE A 83 -11.89 -9.65 -21.02
N LYS A 84 -10.77 -9.27 -21.63
CA LYS A 84 -10.47 -9.68 -23.02
C LYS A 84 -10.44 -11.21 -23.16
N GLN A 85 -9.80 -11.88 -22.18
CA GLN A 85 -9.76 -13.35 -22.16
C GLN A 85 -11.09 -13.93 -21.68
N ALA A 86 -11.67 -13.38 -20.62
CA ALA A 86 -12.94 -13.83 -20.08
C ALA A 86 -14.08 -13.77 -21.12
N GLN A 87 -14.06 -12.78 -22.02
CA GLN A 87 -15.04 -12.69 -23.10
C GLN A 87 -14.92 -13.87 -24.08
N ALA A 88 -13.70 -14.31 -24.38
CA ALA A 88 -13.48 -15.50 -25.22
C ALA A 88 -13.99 -16.78 -24.53
N ASP A 89 -13.94 -16.81 -23.19
CA ASP A 89 -14.45 -17.90 -22.36
C ASP A 89 -15.98 -17.85 -22.16
N GLY A 90 -16.67 -16.87 -22.76
CA GLY A 90 -18.12 -16.74 -22.73
C GLY A 90 -18.68 -15.88 -21.58
N TRP A 91 -17.83 -15.10 -20.87
CA TRP A 91 -18.32 -14.14 -19.89
C TRP A 91 -18.87 -12.88 -20.54
N GLU A 92 -20.04 -12.43 -20.11
CA GLU A 92 -20.68 -11.22 -20.62
C GLU A 92 -20.79 -10.12 -19.56
N LYS A 93 -20.51 -8.86 -19.97
CA LYS A 93 -20.75 -7.68 -19.14
C LYS A 93 -22.23 -7.46 -18.96
N GLN A 94 -22.63 -7.02 -17.78
CA GLN A 94 -24.00 -6.61 -17.49
C GLN A 94 -24.21 -5.13 -17.75
N TYR A 95 -25.38 -4.78 -18.28
CA TYR A 95 -25.81 -3.40 -18.49
C TYR A 95 -27.22 -3.21 -17.92
N GLN A 96 -27.63 -1.95 -17.70
CA GLN A 96 -29.02 -1.68 -17.31
C GLN A 96 -29.93 -1.68 -18.53
N TYR A 97 -31.03 -2.41 -18.41
CA TYR A 97 -32.11 -2.48 -19.39
C TYR A 97 -33.43 -2.07 -18.75
N LYS A 98 -34.34 -1.51 -19.56
CA LYS A 98 -35.66 -1.12 -19.12
C LYS A 98 -36.61 -2.32 -19.15
N VAL A 99 -37.11 -2.68 -17.97
CA VAL A 99 -38.09 -3.77 -17.80
C VAL A 99 -39.37 -3.15 -17.18
N GLY A 100 -40.32 -2.79 -18.00
CA GLY A 100 -41.49 -2.03 -17.57
C GLY A 100 -41.08 -0.64 -17.01
N LYS A 101 -41.39 -0.41 -15.72
CA LYS A 101 -41.01 0.83 -15.00
C LYS A 101 -39.67 0.74 -14.26
N LYS A 102 -39.01 -0.43 -14.26
CA LYS A 102 -37.76 -0.66 -13.52
C LYS A 102 -36.56 -0.73 -14.45
N LYS A 103 -35.37 -0.47 -13.88
CA LYS A 103 -34.07 -0.71 -14.54
C LYS A 103 -33.44 -1.92 -13.89
N VAL A 104 -33.06 -2.92 -14.68
CA VAL A 104 -32.47 -4.18 -14.22
C VAL A 104 -31.15 -4.43 -14.92
N TYR A 105 -30.17 -4.93 -14.19
CA TYR A 105 -28.91 -5.37 -14.78
C TYR A 105 -29.06 -6.77 -15.36
N MET A 106 -28.66 -6.95 -16.62
CA MET A 106 -28.60 -8.23 -17.30
C MET A 106 -27.56 -8.22 -18.41
N THR A 107 -27.23 -9.37 -18.94
CA THR A 107 -26.32 -9.52 -20.07
C THR A 107 -27.00 -9.09 -21.39
N PRO A 108 -26.21 -8.68 -22.42
CA PRO A 108 -26.76 -8.37 -23.74
C PRO A 108 -27.53 -9.54 -24.35
N SER A 109 -27.01 -10.78 -24.22
CA SER A 109 -27.68 -11.99 -24.74
C SER A 109 -29.06 -12.21 -24.09
N ALA A 110 -29.14 -12.10 -22.77
CA ALA A 110 -30.41 -12.25 -22.04
C ALA A 110 -31.42 -11.14 -22.38
N ALA A 111 -30.94 -9.89 -22.55
CA ALA A 111 -31.79 -8.77 -22.92
C ALA A 111 -32.32 -8.90 -24.35
N GLN A 112 -31.48 -9.35 -25.28
CA GLN A 112 -31.88 -9.55 -26.67
C GLN A 112 -32.95 -10.64 -26.80
N ALA A 113 -32.81 -11.74 -26.03
CA ALA A 113 -33.79 -12.81 -26.02
C ALA A 113 -35.18 -12.34 -25.54
N GLN A 114 -35.24 -11.29 -24.72
CA GLN A 114 -36.48 -10.75 -24.14
C GLN A 114 -36.92 -9.41 -24.78
N GLY A 115 -36.17 -8.89 -25.78
CA GLY A 115 -36.49 -7.66 -26.47
C GLY A 115 -36.40 -6.39 -25.62
N TYR A 116 -35.57 -6.37 -24.59
CA TYR A 116 -35.42 -5.21 -23.73
C TYR A 116 -34.43 -4.18 -24.27
N GLU A 117 -34.74 -2.91 -24.06
CA GLU A 117 -33.92 -1.79 -24.50
C GLU A 117 -32.87 -1.41 -23.44
N ARG A 118 -31.61 -1.26 -23.90
CA ARG A 118 -30.48 -0.86 -23.07
C ARG A 118 -30.58 0.63 -22.72
N VAL A 119 -30.46 0.96 -21.42
CA VAL A 119 -30.55 2.33 -20.90
C VAL A 119 -29.25 2.85 -20.29
N SER A 120 -28.22 1.99 -20.07
CA SER A 120 -26.92 2.44 -19.57
C SER A 120 -25.83 2.34 -20.63
N LYS A 121 -24.99 3.37 -20.71
CA LYS A 121 -23.79 3.38 -21.56
C LYS A 121 -22.69 2.49 -20.98
N TYR A 122 -22.55 2.51 -19.64
CA TYR A 122 -21.47 1.82 -18.94
C TYR A 122 -21.93 0.50 -18.34
N PRO A 123 -21.06 -0.51 -18.32
CA PRO A 123 -21.37 -1.80 -17.69
C PRO A 123 -21.43 -1.69 -16.16
N LYS A 124 -22.09 -2.65 -15.53
CA LYS A 124 -22.03 -2.85 -14.09
C LYS A 124 -20.59 -3.08 -13.66
N SER A 125 -20.17 -2.38 -12.64
CA SER A 125 -18.80 -2.46 -12.13
C SER A 125 -18.79 -2.38 -10.60
N THR A 126 -17.69 -2.85 -9.99
CA THR A 126 -17.47 -2.71 -8.56
C THR A 126 -17.38 -1.24 -8.15
N LYS A 127 -17.88 -0.92 -6.96
CA LYS A 127 -17.86 0.46 -6.43
C LYS A 127 -16.44 0.93 -6.13
N TYR A 128 -15.65 0.07 -5.51
CA TYR A 128 -14.27 0.39 -5.06
C TYR A 128 -13.18 -0.24 -5.92
N GLY A 129 -13.52 -1.26 -6.70
CA GLY A 129 -12.58 -2.01 -7.51
C GLY A 129 -11.69 -2.96 -6.69
N ARG A 130 -10.79 -3.64 -7.39
CA ARG A 130 -9.72 -4.45 -6.80
C ARG A 130 -8.54 -3.53 -6.44
N GLN A 131 -7.93 -3.73 -5.30
CA GLN A 131 -6.70 -3.01 -4.95
C GLN A 131 -5.57 -3.37 -5.91
N ASN A 132 -4.69 -2.40 -6.17
CA ASN A 132 -3.44 -2.66 -6.87
C ASN A 132 -2.58 -3.59 -5.98
N PRO A 133 -2.09 -4.73 -6.50
CA PRO A 133 -1.33 -5.70 -5.69
C PRO A 133 -0.10 -5.10 -5.00
N ILE A 134 0.55 -4.11 -5.63
CA ILE A 134 1.68 -3.39 -5.03
C ILE A 134 1.21 -2.58 -3.83
N THR A 135 0.10 -1.84 -3.98
CA THR A 135 -0.49 -1.05 -2.88
C THR A 135 -0.99 -1.95 -1.74
N GLU A 136 -1.56 -3.10 -2.05
CA GLU A 136 -2.02 -4.09 -1.07
C GLU A 136 -0.84 -4.64 -0.27
N ARG A 137 0.24 -5.04 -0.94
CA ARG A 137 1.48 -5.49 -0.30
C ARG A 137 2.06 -4.42 0.63
N TRP A 138 2.14 -3.15 0.20
CA TRP A 138 2.67 -2.05 1.03
C TRP A 138 1.89 -1.82 2.33
N ASN A 139 0.61 -2.20 2.36
CA ASN A 139 -0.25 -2.05 3.53
C ASN A 139 -0.39 -3.35 4.35
N SER A 140 0.42 -4.37 4.05
CA SER A 140 0.39 -5.61 4.80
C SER A 140 1.29 -5.55 6.06
N ASP A 141 0.95 -6.34 7.07
CA ASP A 141 1.75 -6.47 8.29
C ASP A 141 3.11 -7.11 8.00
N GLU A 142 3.16 -8.03 7.05
CA GLU A 142 4.39 -8.68 6.59
C GLU A 142 5.37 -7.66 6.02
N GLN A 143 4.89 -6.72 5.20
CA GLN A 143 5.73 -5.68 4.63
C GLN A 143 6.27 -4.73 5.71
N LEU A 144 5.47 -4.43 6.73
CA LEU A 144 5.92 -3.63 7.88
C LEU A 144 7.07 -4.32 8.61
N VAL A 145 6.98 -5.63 8.84
CA VAL A 145 8.06 -6.42 9.48
C VAL A 145 9.32 -6.40 8.62
N LEU A 146 9.20 -6.55 7.29
CA LEU A 146 10.33 -6.48 6.36
C LEU A 146 11.02 -5.10 6.40
N TRP A 147 10.27 -4.00 6.40
CA TRP A 147 10.85 -2.66 6.50
C TRP A 147 11.55 -2.42 7.85
N ARG A 148 11.00 -2.95 8.95
CA ARG A 148 11.64 -2.86 10.27
C ARG A 148 12.96 -3.66 10.32
N ALA A 149 12.99 -4.85 9.72
CA ALA A 149 14.20 -5.64 9.59
C ALA A 149 15.25 -4.91 8.74
N ALA A 150 14.85 -4.44 7.55
CA ALA A 150 15.73 -3.68 6.66
C ALA A 150 16.29 -2.42 7.32
N TRP A 151 15.49 -1.70 8.11
CA TRP A 151 15.98 -0.56 8.88
C TRP A 151 17.06 -0.96 9.87
N ALA A 152 16.89 -2.07 10.59
CA ALA A 152 17.90 -2.57 11.50
C ALA A 152 19.18 -2.96 10.77
N ASP A 153 19.08 -3.63 9.64
CA ASP A 153 20.22 -4.08 8.84
C ASP A 153 21.01 -2.89 8.28
N VAL A 154 20.33 -1.91 7.67
CA VAL A 154 20.99 -0.70 7.14
C VAL A 154 21.64 0.08 8.27
N THR A 155 20.95 0.26 9.40
CA THR A 155 21.50 0.97 10.55
C THR A 155 22.74 0.26 11.11
N ASN A 156 22.71 -1.05 11.28
CA ASN A 156 23.83 -1.83 11.79
C ASN A 156 25.04 -1.79 10.84
N ARG A 157 24.78 -1.80 9.51
CA ARG A 157 25.84 -1.63 8.49
C ARG A 157 26.55 -0.28 8.65
N TYR A 158 25.80 0.81 8.87
CA TYR A 158 26.38 2.13 9.11
C TYR A 158 27.14 2.21 10.43
N LEU A 159 26.58 1.69 11.52
CA LEU A 159 27.25 1.66 12.83
C LEU A 159 28.59 0.91 12.74
N GLU A 160 28.63 -0.23 12.06
CA GLU A 160 29.85 -0.98 11.83
C GLU A 160 30.86 -0.24 10.96
N GLN A 161 30.42 0.35 9.86
CA GLN A 161 31.25 1.12 8.93
C GLN A 161 31.95 2.29 9.64
N TYR A 162 31.29 2.93 10.57
CA TYR A 162 31.84 4.06 11.33
C TYR A 162 32.45 3.67 12.69
N GLY A 163 32.64 2.37 12.93
CA GLY A 163 33.39 1.84 14.08
C GLY A 163 32.65 1.90 15.42
N HIS A 164 31.32 1.89 15.39
CA HIS A 164 30.49 1.83 16.59
C HIS A 164 30.11 0.40 16.96
N ASP A 165 30.19 0.04 18.25
CA ASP A 165 29.80 -1.27 18.76
C ASP A 165 28.27 -1.42 18.94
N ALA A 166 27.55 -0.32 19.00
CA ALA A 166 26.09 -0.31 19.16
C ALA A 166 25.43 -1.09 18.02
N ARG A 167 24.37 -1.83 18.35
CA ARG A 167 23.54 -2.55 17.35
C ARG A 167 22.08 -2.42 17.74
N ILE A 168 21.23 -2.32 16.72
CA ILE A 168 19.77 -2.34 16.88
C ILE A 168 19.18 -3.65 16.42
N ASP A 169 18.08 -4.06 17.02
CA ASP A 169 17.32 -5.26 16.68
C ASP A 169 15.85 -4.86 16.50
N HIS A 170 15.24 -5.25 15.38
CA HIS A 170 13.86 -4.91 15.05
C HIS A 170 12.83 -5.76 15.80
N ARG A 171 13.25 -6.88 16.39
CA ARG A 171 12.36 -7.81 17.09
C ARG A 171 11.93 -7.23 18.44
N SER A 172 10.75 -7.60 18.89
CA SER A 172 10.24 -7.24 20.21
C SER A 172 11.09 -7.83 21.34
N HIS A 173 11.02 -7.27 22.54
CA HIS A 173 11.71 -7.82 23.71
C HIS A 173 11.31 -9.27 23.97
N ALA A 174 10.03 -9.60 23.79
CA ALA A 174 9.54 -10.97 23.96
C ALA A 174 10.16 -11.96 22.94
N GLU A 175 10.28 -11.59 21.67
CA GLU A 175 10.94 -12.41 20.63
C GLU A 175 12.45 -12.55 20.88
N ARG A 176 13.05 -11.59 21.53
CA ARG A 176 14.46 -11.62 21.93
C ARG A 176 14.70 -12.37 23.25
N GLY A 177 13.65 -12.81 23.92
CA GLY A 177 13.72 -13.47 25.24
C GLY A 177 14.13 -12.53 26.38
N LEU A 178 13.94 -11.23 26.22
CA LEU A 178 14.25 -10.23 27.25
C LEU A 178 13.06 -10.07 28.17
N LEU A 179 13.34 -10.06 29.49
CA LEU A 179 12.32 -9.86 30.53
C LEU A 179 11.96 -8.39 30.76
N GLU A 180 12.76 -7.49 30.20
CA GLU A 180 12.53 -6.06 30.30
C GLU A 180 11.24 -5.66 29.57
N GLN A 181 10.41 -4.88 30.26
CA GLN A 181 9.22 -4.32 29.62
C GLN A 181 9.63 -3.18 28.67
N PRO A 182 9.04 -3.12 27.46
CA PRO A 182 9.27 -1.99 26.58
C PRO A 182 8.81 -0.69 27.25
N THR A 183 9.51 0.39 26.99
CA THR A 183 9.09 1.72 27.43
C THR A 183 7.69 2.02 26.91
N VAL A 184 6.81 2.44 27.80
CA VAL A 184 5.45 2.87 27.39
C VAL A 184 5.61 4.09 26.49
N CYS A 185 5.06 4.01 25.29
CA CYS A 185 5.05 5.15 24.39
C CYS A 185 4.23 6.29 25.03
N LEU A 186 4.88 7.40 25.34
CA LEU A 186 4.25 8.58 25.93
C LEU A 186 3.22 9.26 25.00
N LEU A 187 3.06 8.76 23.78
CA LEU A 187 2.08 9.26 22.80
C LEU A 187 0.63 9.21 23.31
N TYR A 188 0.33 8.31 24.25
CA TYR A 188 -0.98 8.18 24.87
C TYR A 188 -1.14 8.97 26.18
N THR A 189 -0.05 9.55 26.71
CA THR A 189 -0.04 10.21 28.02
C THR A 189 0.38 11.68 27.93
N SER A 190 0.88 12.15 26.81
CA SER A 190 1.22 13.54 26.57
C SER A 190 0.33 14.15 25.49
N PRO A 191 -0.20 15.37 25.65
CA PRO A 191 -0.87 16.05 24.56
C PRO A 191 0.08 16.19 23.38
N SER A 192 -0.44 15.95 22.18
CA SER A 192 0.31 16.15 20.94
C SER A 192 0.78 17.61 20.87
N PRO A 193 2.01 17.90 20.44
CA PRO A 193 2.47 19.27 20.21
C PRO A 193 1.65 20.01 19.14
N ARG A 194 0.63 19.37 18.57
CA ARG A 194 -0.27 19.94 17.55
C ARG A 194 -1.68 20.22 18.06
N ASP A 195 -1.98 19.94 19.33
CA ASP A 195 -3.27 20.23 19.98
C ASP A 195 -3.25 21.57 20.70
#